data_ddae9d3f1364b6666014645398ca6a55
#
_entry.id   ddae9d3f1364b6666014645398ca6a55
#
_cell.length_a   1.000
_cell.length_b   1.000
_cell.length_c   1.000
_cell.angle_alpha   90.00
_cell.angle_beta   90.00
_cell.angle_gamma   90.00
#
_symmetry.space_group_name_H-M   'P 1'
#
loop_
_entity.id
_entity.type
_entity.pdbx_description
1 polymer ?
#
loop_
_entity_poly.entity_id
_entity_poly.type
_entity_poly.pdbx_seq_one_letter_code
_entity_poly.pdbx_strand_id
1 'polypeptide(L)'
;MAAAKIDIKTSKMKKIFLFVFMAFALASCSAQLTEKVMATYPDGTTRVVHYYDKNDQCVKETEYYETGQVKMEGGMKDGKMDGEWTAYFIDGRVQSHGFFKNGKRTGAAQVFYSNGNKYEEGFYKEGKHVGHWKFYDEQGTLINEVNYGE
;
A
#
# COMPACT_ATOMS: atom_id res chain seq x y z
N MET A 1 -74.47 30.59 -32.02
CA MET A 1 -73.41 29.51 -32.19
C MET A 1 -72.10 30.17 -32.01
N ALA A 2 -71.46 29.96 -30.86
CA ALA A 2 -70.19 30.60 -30.47
C ALA A 2 -69.04 29.69 -30.84
N ALA A 3 -68.13 30.20 -31.64
CA ALA A 3 -66.87 29.52 -32.00
C ALA A 3 -65.84 29.84 -30.94
N ALA A 4 -65.34 28.80 -30.27
CA ALA A 4 -64.29 28.91 -29.28
C ALA A 4 -62.93 29.11 -29.96
N LYS A 5 -62.25 30.20 -29.63
CA LYS A 5 -60.87 30.45 -29.99
C LYS A 5 -59.96 29.60 -29.11
N ILE A 6 -59.13 28.79 -29.73
CA ILE A 6 -58.08 28.04 -29.06
C ILE A 6 -56.81 28.92 -29.06
N ASP A 7 -56.42 29.43 -27.87
CA ASP A 7 -55.16 30.14 -27.67
C ASP A 7 -54.00 29.13 -27.60
N ILE A 8 -53.15 29.13 -28.63
CA ILE A 8 -51.91 28.35 -28.63
C ILE A 8 -50.85 29.15 -27.89
N LYS A 9 -50.64 28.80 -26.60
CA LYS A 9 -49.63 29.37 -25.75
C LYS A 9 -48.24 28.82 -26.19
N THR A 10 -47.46 29.64 -26.82
CA THR A 10 -46.06 29.32 -27.21
C THR A 10 -45.21 28.94 -26.01
N SER A 11 -44.99 27.66 -25.85
CA SER A 11 -44.04 27.14 -24.87
C SER A 11 -42.61 27.38 -25.39
N LYS A 12 -41.85 28.17 -24.63
CA LYS A 12 -40.41 28.40 -24.86
C LYS A 12 -39.66 27.07 -24.76
N MET A 13 -39.19 26.55 -25.88
CA MET A 13 -38.25 25.44 -25.90
C MET A 13 -36.92 25.86 -25.24
N LYS A 14 -36.72 25.42 -24.00
CA LYS A 14 -35.41 25.46 -23.36
C LYS A 14 -34.50 24.51 -24.14
N LYS A 15 -33.50 25.08 -24.81
CA LYS A 15 -32.39 24.30 -25.39
C LYS A 15 -31.64 23.65 -24.25
N ILE A 16 -31.86 22.34 -24.05
CA ILE A 16 -31.06 21.51 -23.16
C ILE A 16 -29.76 21.28 -23.93
N PHE A 17 -28.70 22.00 -23.53
CA PHE A 17 -27.34 21.68 -23.91
C PHE A 17 -26.97 20.36 -23.24
N LEU A 18 -27.04 19.27 -23.99
CA LEU A 18 -26.52 17.97 -23.59
C LEU A 18 -24.97 18.09 -23.63
N PHE A 19 -24.36 18.41 -22.49
CA PHE A 19 -22.93 18.22 -22.33
C PHE A 19 -22.66 16.72 -22.32
N VAL A 20 -22.26 16.19 -23.46
CA VAL A 20 -21.64 14.87 -23.54
C VAL A 20 -20.28 15.00 -22.83
N PHE A 21 -20.23 14.67 -21.55
CA PHE A 21 -19.00 14.40 -20.83
C PHE A 21 -18.43 13.11 -21.42
N MET A 22 -17.56 13.26 -22.40
CA MET A 22 -16.71 12.19 -22.88
C MET A 22 -15.71 11.90 -21.76
N ALA A 23 -16.15 11.05 -20.82
CA ALA A 23 -15.25 10.48 -19.83
C ALA A 23 -14.21 9.65 -20.60
N PHE A 24 -13.04 10.24 -20.79
CA PHE A 24 -11.83 9.48 -21.09
C PHE A 24 -11.58 8.59 -19.88
N ALA A 25 -12.12 7.38 -19.92
CA ALA A 25 -11.69 6.31 -19.06
C ALA A 25 -10.24 6.01 -19.47
N LEU A 26 -9.30 6.66 -18.77
CA LEU A 26 -7.95 6.14 -18.67
C LEU A 26 -8.11 4.76 -18.04
N ALA A 27 -8.14 3.73 -18.87
CA ALA A 27 -7.99 2.36 -18.44
C ALA A 27 -6.60 2.24 -17.82
N SER A 28 -6.49 2.62 -16.55
CA SER A 28 -5.39 2.19 -15.70
C SER A 28 -5.47 0.67 -15.71
N CYS A 29 -4.58 0.02 -16.43
CA CYS A 29 -4.41 -1.42 -16.42
C CYS A 29 -3.78 -1.80 -15.08
N SER A 30 -4.54 -1.62 -13.99
CA SER A 30 -4.22 -2.25 -12.72
C SER A 30 -4.40 -3.75 -12.94
N ALA A 31 -3.30 -4.49 -12.91
CA ALA A 31 -3.36 -5.94 -12.96
C ALA A 31 -4.32 -6.39 -11.84
N GLN A 32 -5.43 -7.01 -12.21
CA GLN A 32 -6.41 -7.51 -11.26
C GLN A 32 -5.79 -8.68 -10.51
N LEU A 33 -5.52 -8.49 -9.23
CA LEU A 33 -4.97 -9.52 -8.35
C LEU A 33 -6.13 -10.31 -7.72
N THR A 34 -5.92 -11.60 -7.53
CA THR A 34 -6.84 -12.48 -6.78
C THR A 34 -6.35 -12.60 -5.35
N GLU A 35 -7.23 -12.34 -4.39
CA GLU A 35 -6.92 -12.44 -2.96
C GLU A 35 -7.25 -13.83 -2.42
N LYS A 36 -6.37 -14.37 -1.57
CA LYS A 36 -6.61 -15.62 -0.83
C LYS A 36 -6.22 -15.41 0.63
N VAL A 37 -7.14 -15.71 1.56
CA VAL A 37 -6.84 -15.74 3.00
C VAL A 37 -6.02 -16.99 3.30
N MET A 38 -4.81 -16.80 3.81
CA MET A 38 -3.87 -17.87 4.12
C MET A 38 -3.88 -18.26 5.60
N ALA A 39 -4.23 -17.33 6.48
CA ALA A 39 -4.32 -17.57 7.91
C ALA A 39 -5.34 -16.63 8.56
N THR A 40 -5.95 -17.11 9.65
CA THR A 40 -6.85 -16.34 10.53
C THR A 40 -6.36 -16.39 11.96
N TYR A 41 -6.80 -15.44 12.77
CA TYR A 41 -6.70 -15.49 14.22
C TYR A 41 -7.73 -16.48 14.81
N PRO A 42 -7.63 -16.84 16.11
CA PRO A 42 -8.57 -17.77 16.74
C PRO A 42 -10.03 -17.31 16.74
N ASP A 43 -10.28 -16.00 16.68
CA ASP A 43 -11.61 -15.39 16.59
C ASP A 43 -12.19 -15.40 15.15
N GLY A 44 -11.41 -15.89 14.16
CA GLY A 44 -11.78 -15.94 12.75
C GLY A 44 -11.41 -14.70 11.95
N THR A 45 -10.88 -13.64 12.57
CA THR A 45 -10.41 -12.45 11.83
C THR A 45 -9.21 -12.78 10.94
N THR A 46 -9.12 -12.11 9.80
CA THR A 46 -8.04 -12.33 8.82
C THR A 46 -6.69 -11.91 9.39
N ARG A 47 -5.70 -12.82 9.32
CA ARG A 47 -4.32 -12.54 9.70
C ARG A 47 -3.38 -12.37 8.52
N VAL A 48 -3.46 -13.23 7.50
CA VAL A 48 -2.57 -13.18 6.32
C VAL A 48 -3.38 -13.33 5.04
N VAL A 49 -3.14 -12.44 4.08
CA VAL A 49 -3.68 -12.48 2.73
C VAL A 49 -2.54 -12.52 1.73
N HIS A 50 -2.62 -13.47 0.78
CA HIS A 50 -1.78 -13.51 -0.40
C HIS A 50 -2.54 -12.97 -1.62
N TYR A 51 -1.82 -12.26 -2.48
CA TYR A 51 -2.33 -11.70 -3.72
C TYR A 51 -1.65 -12.39 -4.91
N TYR A 52 -2.46 -12.92 -5.80
CA TYR A 52 -2.00 -13.70 -6.95
C TYR A 52 -2.25 -12.95 -8.25
N ASP A 53 -1.29 -13.01 -9.15
CA ASP A 53 -1.43 -12.48 -10.49
C ASP A 53 -2.24 -13.43 -11.41
N LYS A 54 -2.42 -13.03 -12.67
CA LYS A 54 -3.14 -13.82 -13.68
C LYS A 54 -2.52 -15.19 -14.01
N ASN A 55 -1.27 -15.43 -13.60
CA ASN A 55 -0.55 -16.69 -13.78
C ASN A 55 -0.58 -17.55 -12.50
N ASP A 56 -1.43 -17.20 -11.52
CA ASP A 56 -1.52 -17.84 -10.19
C ASP A 56 -0.20 -17.81 -9.41
N GLN A 57 0.62 -16.76 -9.64
CA GLN A 57 1.84 -16.53 -8.86
C GLN A 57 1.54 -15.55 -7.73
N CYS A 58 1.92 -15.90 -6.49
CA CYS A 58 1.83 -15.00 -5.36
C CYS A 58 2.85 -13.86 -5.53
N VAL A 59 2.35 -12.64 -5.68
CA VAL A 59 3.16 -11.45 -5.95
C VAL A 59 3.18 -10.46 -4.79
N LYS A 60 2.26 -10.59 -3.82
CA LYS A 60 2.20 -9.75 -2.63
C LYS A 60 1.63 -10.54 -1.45
N GLU A 61 2.08 -10.20 -0.26
CA GLU A 61 1.51 -10.64 1.02
C GLU A 61 1.16 -9.41 1.87
N THR A 62 0.05 -9.50 2.60
CA THR A 62 -0.32 -8.54 3.64
C THR A 62 -0.65 -9.31 4.91
N GLU A 63 0.01 -8.97 6.02
CA GLU A 63 -0.31 -9.42 7.37
C GLU A 63 -1.07 -8.32 8.10
N TYR A 64 -2.07 -8.71 8.88
CA TYR A 64 -2.93 -7.81 9.66
C TYR A 64 -2.73 -8.05 11.15
N TYR A 65 -2.95 -7.02 11.94
CA TYR A 65 -3.21 -7.14 13.38
C TYR A 65 -4.59 -7.76 13.61
N GLU A 66 -4.83 -8.31 14.79
CA GLU A 66 -6.12 -8.86 15.22
C GLU A 66 -7.26 -7.81 15.15
N THR A 67 -6.90 -6.54 15.26
CA THR A 67 -7.80 -5.38 15.12
C THR A 67 -8.12 -5.00 13.67
N GLY A 68 -7.55 -5.71 12.67
CA GLY A 68 -7.82 -5.53 11.24
C GLY A 68 -6.93 -4.50 10.53
N GLN A 69 -6.09 -3.75 11.24
CA GLN A 69 -5.12 -2.85 10.61
C GLN A 69 -3.98 -3.63 9.98
N VAL A 70 -3.43 -3.12 8.88
CA VAL A 70 -2.24 -3.69 8.25
C VAL A 70 -1.07 -3.64 9.24
N LYS A 71 -0.44 -4.79 9.46
CA LYS A 71 0.76 -4.94 10.28
C LYS A 71 2.02 -4.91 9.45
N MET A 72 2.01 -5.60 8.31
CA MET A 72 3.14 -5.66 7.38
C MET A 72 2.67 -6.04 5.98
N GLU A 73 3.29 -5.50 4.95
CA GLU A 73 3.01 -5.88 3.57
C GLU A 73 4.22 -5.73 2.67
N GLY A 74 4.25 -6.47 1.59
CA GLY A 74 5.33 -6.36 0.61
C GLY A 74 5.27 -7.39 -0.51
N GLY A 75 6.25 -7.31 -1.38
CA GLY A 75 6.37 -8.16 -2.55
C GLY A 75 6.75 -9.60 -2.22
N MET A 76 6.19 -10.54 -3.00
CA MET A 76 6.48 -11.97 -2.94
C MET A 76 6.96 -12.46 -4.30
N LYS A 77 7.92 -13.38 -4.28
CA LYS A 77 8.38 -14.11 -5.46
C LYS A 77 8.83 -15.50 -5.06
N ASP A 78 8.36 -16.53 -5.77
CA ASP A 78 8.71 -17.94 -5.54
C ASP A 78 8.55 -18.34 -4.05
N GLY A 79 7.46 -17.87 -3.41
CA GLY A 79 7.13 -18.13 -2.00
C GLY A 79 8.06 -17.46 -0.98
N LYS A 80 8.84 -16.47 -1.39
CA LYS A 80 9.77 -15.72 -0.53
C LYS A 80 9.51 -14.22 -0.63
N MET A 81 9.82 -13.49 0.45
CA MET A 81 9.84 -12.03 0.43
C MET A 81 10.82 -11.55 -0.66
N ASP A 82 10.35 -10.70 -1.59
CA ASP A 82 11.14 -10.14 -2.69
C ASP A 82 10.59 -8.77 -3.05
N GLY A 83 11.44 -7.75 -3.06
CA GLY A 83 11.05 -6.37 -3.27
C GLY A 83 10.90 -5.58 -1.97
N GLU A 84 10.13 -4.53 -2.04
CA GLU A 84 9.87 -3.60 -0.93
C GLU A 84 8.93 -4.21 0.11
N TRP A 85 9.24 -3.96 1.39
CA TRP A 85 8.43 -4.38 2.53
C TRP A 85 8.31 -3.26 3.54
N THR A 86 7.10 -3.02 3.99
CA THR A 86 6.78 -2.02 5.01
C THR A 86 6.03 -2.68 6.16
N ALA A 87 6.48 -2.41 7.38
CA ALA A 87 5.76 -2.75 8.60
C ALA A 87 5.20 -1.48 9.24
N TYR A 88 4.06 -1.63 9.91
CA TYR A 88 3.31 -0.54 10.53
C TYR A 88 3.09 -0.81 12.00
N PHE A 89 3.02 0.25 12.78
CA PHE A 89 2.43 0.21 14.11
C PHE A 89 0.90 0.02 14.01
N ILE A 90 0.28 -0.39 15.10
CA ILE A 90 -1.18 -0.63 15.15
C ILE A 90 -2.00 0.63 14.83
N ASP A 91 -1.44 1.81 15.00
CA ASP A 91 -2.06 3.09 14.65
C ASP A 91 -1.86 3.50 13.18
N GLY A 92 -1.23 2.63 12.37
CA GLY A 92 -1.01 2.80 10.94
C GLY A 92 0.25 3.59 10.56
N ARG A 93 1.02 4.11 11.53
CA ARG A 93 2.30 4.76 11.25
C ARG A 93 3.34 3.73 10.83
N VAL A 94 4.24 4.11 9.92
CA VAL A 94 5.33 3.24 9.48
C VAL A 94 6.25 2.93 10.66
N GLN A 95 6.47 1.65 10.92
CA GLN A 95 7.42 1.12 11.90
C GLN A 95 8.78 0.82 11.26
N SER A 96 8.77 0.22 10.08
CA SER A 96 9.99 -0.04 9.33
C SER A 96 9.73 -0.15 7.84
N HIS A 97 10.75 0.15 7.07
CA HIS A 97 10.76 0.06 5.63
C HIS A 97 12.08 -0.53 5.17
N GLY A 98 12.06 -1.43 4.19
CA GLY A 98 13.26 -2.03 3.66
C GLY A 98 13.00 -2.93 2.47
N PHE A 99 14.05 -3.60 2.02
CA PHE A 99 14.00 -4.44 0.83
C PHE A 99 14.45 -5.86 1.14
N PHE A 100 13.86 -6.80 0.40
CA PHE A 100 14.21 -8.21 0.45
C PHE A 100 14.53 -8.73 -0.96
N LYS A 101 15.40 -9.70 -1.02
CA LYS A 101 15.71 -10.48 -2.22
C LYS A 101 15.83 -11.94 -1.84
N ASN A 102 14.99 -12.78 -2.45
CA ASN A 102 14.94 -14.22 -2.13
C ASN A 102 14.83 -14.53 -0.63
N GLY A 103 14.04 -13.74 0.12
CA GLY A 103 13.83 -13.89 1.56
C GLY A 103 14.93 -13.29 2.45
N LYS A 104 15.96 -12.66 1.89
CA LYS A 104 17.03 -12.01 2.66
C LYS A 104 16.94 -10.50 2.55
N ARG A 105 17.16 -9.80 3.68
CA ARG A 105 17.25 -8.33 3.68
C ARG A 105 18.37 -7.86 2.75
N THR A 106 18.09 -6.79 1.97
CA THR A 106 19.04 -6.19 1.02
C THR A 106 18.74 -4.71 0.85
N GLY A 107 19.73 -3.93 0.41
CA GLY A 107 19.54 -2.50 0.16
C GLY A 107 19.27 -1.69 1.41
N ALA A 108 18.71 -0.50 1.24
CA ALA A 108 18.43 0.43 2.32
C ALA A 108 17.36 -0.11 3.28
N ALA A 109 17.51 0.22 4.57
CA ALA A 109 16.53 -0.08 5.59
C ALA A 109 16.41 1.08 6.58
N GLN A 110 15.21 1.31 7.05
CA GLN A 110 14.87 2.32 8.05
C GLN A 110 13.90 1.73 9.07
N VAL A 111 14.10 2.07 10.33
CA VAL A 111 13.19 1.75 11.43
C VAL A 111 12.85 3.04 12.16
N PHE A 112 11.63 3.15 12.64
CA PHE A 112 11.10 4.35 13.27
C PHE A 112 10.60 4.04 14.68
N TYR A 113 10.71 5.01 15.57
CA TYR A 113 10.00 5.04 16.83
C TYR A 113 8.49 5.27 16.62
N SER A 114 7.70 4.97 17.63
CA SER A 114 6.26 5.19 17.60
C SER A 114 5.87 6.68 17.52
N ASN A 115 6.77 7.61 17.82
CA ASN A 115 6.56 9.04 17.62
C ASN A 115 6.84 9.51 16.18
N GLY A 116 7.33 8.61 15.29
CA GLY A 116 7.65 8.88 13.89
C GLY A 116 9.10 9.29 13.63
N ASN A 117 9.89 9.54 14.68
CA ASN A 117 11.31 9.81 14.52
C ASN A 117 12.06 8.53 14.14
N LYS A 118 13.13 8.68 13.41
CA LYS A 118 13.95 7.55 12.98
C LYS A 118 14.66 6.94 14.21
N TYR A 119 14.65 5.60 14.31
CA TYR A 119 15.40 4.83 15.29
C TYR A 119 16.74 4.40 14.72
N GLU A 120 16.73 3.79 13.50
CA GLU A 120 17.95 3.38 12.82
C GLU A 120 17.79 3.44 11.31
N GLU A 121 18.93 3.58 10.62
CA GLU A 121 19.00 3.44 9.18
C GLU A 121 20.36 2.89 8.74
N GLY A 122 20.37 2.17 7.63
CA GLY A 122 21.59 1.62 7.06
C GLY A 122 21.30 0.75 5.86
N PHE A 123 22.21 -0.17 5.57
CA PHE A 123 22.12 -1.05 4.41
C PHE A 123 22.33 -2.50 4.80
N TYR A 124 21.57 -3.38 4.12
CA TYR A 124 21.75 -4.83 4.19
C TYR A 124 22.30 -5.38 2.88
N LYS A 125 23.11 -6.43 2.99
CA LYS A 125 23.55 -7.29 1.88
C LYS A 125 23.45 -8.73 2.35
N GLU A 126 22.66 -9.54 1.62
CA GLU A 126 22.45 -10.97 1.95
C GLU A 126 22.03 -11.20 3.43
N GLY A 127 21.22 -10.32 4.01
CA GLY A 127 20.73 -10.39 5.37
C GLY A 127 21.67 -9.87 6.45
N LYS A 128 22.85 -9.38 6.10
CA LYS A 128 23.86 -8.81 7.04
C LYS A 128 23.91 -7.29 6.92
N HIS A 129 24.20 -6.61 8.03
CA HIS A 129 24.53 -5.19 8.03
C HIS A 129 25.80 -4.95 7.23
N VAL A 130 25.80 -3.90 6.39
CA VAL A 130 26.98 -3.43 5.65
C VAL A 130 27.03 -1.91 5.66
N GLY A 131 28.21 -1.35 5.44
CA GLY A 131 28.42 0.08 5.39
C GLY A 131 28.13 0.78 6.72
N HIS A 132 27.74 2.04 6.63
CA HIS A 132 27.46 2.88 7.78
C HIS A 132 26.03 2.71 8.25
N TRP A 133 25.85 2.38 9.53
CA TRP A 133 24.59 2.35 10.24
C TRP A 133 24.53 3.48 11.24
N LYS A 134 23.40 4.20 11.24
CA LYS A 134 23.13 5.34 12.13
C LYS A 134 22.00 4.98 13.07
N PHE A 135 22.15 5.37 14.32
CA PHE A 135 21.18 5.13 15.40
C PHE A 135 20.81 6.45 16.05
N TYR A 136 19.56 6.66 16.31
CA TYR A 136 19.00 7.91 16.81
C TYR A 136 18.21 7.67 18.10
N ASP A 137 18.12 8.69 18.94
CA ASP A 137 17.19 8.68 20.09
C ASP A 137 15.75 9.06 19.65
N GLU A 138 14.80 9.00 20.60
CA GLU A 138 13.42 9.36 20.36
C GLU A 138 13.23 10.84 19.99
N GLN A 139 14.18 11.71 20.25
CA GLN A 139 14.21 13.12 19.89
C GLN A 139 14.75 13.33 18.46
N GLY A 140 15.25 12.27 17.82
CA GLY A 140 15.84 12.30 16.47
C GLY A 140 17.32 12.72 16.47
N THR A 141 17.98 12.75 17.64
CA THR A 141 19.41 13.06 17.75
C THR A 141 20.23 11.81 17.39
N LEU A 142 21.24 11.96 16.54
CA LEU A 142 22.19 10.88 16.25
C LEU A 142 22.99 10.54 17.52
N ILE A 143 22.85 9.31 18.01
CA ILE A 143 23.51 8.83 19.24
C ILE A 143 24.63 7.83 18.96
N ASN A 144 24.61 7.19 17.79
CA ASN A 144 25.65 6.23 17.43
C ASN A 144 25.79 6.07 15.91
N GLU A 145 26.98 5.75 15.46
CA GLU A 145 27.27 5.35 14.09
C GLU A 145 28.26 4.19 14.09
N VAL A 146 27.94 3.12 13.35
CA VAL A 146 28.77 1.91 13.25
C VAL A 146 29.04 1.61 11.80
N ASN A 147 30.31 1.39 11.46
CA ASN A 147 30.69 0.92 10.12
C ASN A 147 30.91 -0.60 10.16
N TYR A 148 30.04 -1.35 9.47
CA TYR A 148 30.13 -2.81 9.37
C TYR A 148 31.03 -3.30 8.22
N GLY A 149 31.62 -2.39 7.44
CA GLY A 149 32.37 -2.75 6.24
C GLY A 149 31.49 -3.11 5.06
N GLU A 150 32.09 -3.70 4.02
CA GLU A 150 31.38 -4.10 2.77
C GLU A 150 30.78 -5.52 2.84
#